data_73f88ef0aa68bfa5f77c46fd71610f60
#
_entry.id   73f88ef0aa68bfa5f77c46fd71610f60
#
_cell.length_a   1.000
_cell.length_b   1.000
_cell.length_c   1.000
_cell.angle_alpha   90.00
_cell.angle_beta   90.00
_cell.angle_gamma   90.00
#
_symmetry.space_group_name_H-M   'P 1'
#
loop_
_entity.id
_entity.type
_entity.pdbx_description
1 polymer ?
#
loop_
_entity_poly.entity_id
_entity_poly.type
_entity_poly.pdbx_seq_one_letter_code
_entity_poly.pdbx_strand_id
1 'polypeptide(L)'
;MAGPHVSLQTGRAMHTDETPTYYTATRKYDLSFPSLDGDIEADVVIVGGGFSGVHTALELAEQGVTDTVVLEGRYLGYGGTGRNGGQVMAGIGHDLDAIKADVGEEGLRAIFALSDLGPQIMRDRIAKYNIDADFRSGYGYLAYNARQAKTLRSWETEFKSLGSPHEIRFMEGRDVRQIVGSDVYEAALLHMGGGHVHSLNLLLGEAKAISEIYGVRIFEYSPALEVTYGDRIRVRTAKGSVSARKLVWAVDGFNNRIEPELHRSTINVYAFNSVTEPLSQDLIERISPIRGAYSDIRPIINYYRVTNDNRLMFGSSTQVIERVPTDLKQWNRRLMLEVFPYLHDVRIDLAWGGPMATTRNLFPQIGSLPGHSNAFFVQGYSGFGVTPSQIICKILAEGILGGSERYRLISAISRAEISGKDRYRALLVSLGKALHQISGYWNGRR
;
A
#
# COMPACT_ATOMS: atom_id res chain seq x y z
N MET A 1 -11.15 26.40 38.23
CA MET A 1 -12.04 25.19 38.05
C MET A 1 -11.39 24.34 36.99
N ALA A 2 -10.83 23.20 37.40
CA ALA A 2 -10.15 22.26 36.55
C ALA A 2 -11.21 21.40 35.76
N GLY A 3 -11.12 21.38 34.46
CA GLY A 3 -11.97 20.54 33.60
C GLY A 3 -11.59 19.05 33.72
N PRO A 4 -12.48 18.15 33.38
CA PRO A 4 -12.29 16.72 33.64
C PRO A 4 -11.23 16.12 32.72
N HIS A 5 -10.23 15.49 33.30
CA HIS A 5 -9.30 14.58 32.63
C HIS A 5 -10.10 13.35 32.14
N VAL A 6 -10.30 13.24 30.85
CA VAL A 6 -10.77 12.02 30.22
C VAL A 6 -9.60 11.07 30.10
N SER A 7 -9.54 10.09 30.98
CA SER A 7 -8.67 8.93 30.86
C SER A 7 -9.13 8.08 29.67
N LEU A 8 -8.37 8.08 28.60
CA LEU A 8 -8.57 7.20 27.47
C LEU A 8 -8.21 5.77 27.86
N GLN A 9 -9.24 4.94 28.13
CA GLN A 9 -9.07 3.49 28.10
C GLN A 9 -8.61 3.11 26.70
N THR A 10 -7.36 2.69 26.61
CA THR A 10 -6.77 2.10 25.42
C THR A 10 -7.51 0.81 25.11
N GLY A 11 -8.40 0.87 24.10
CA GLY A 11 -8.87 -0.35 23.44
C GLY A 11 -7.63 -1.14 23.02
N ARG A 12 -7.66 -2.45 23.24
CA ARG A 12 -6.58 -3.38 22.87
C ARG A 12 -6.33 -3.25 21.37
N ALA A 13 -5.42 -2.34 20.99
CA ALA A 13 -4.87 -2.28 19.64
C ALA A 13 -4.24 -3.65 19.34
N MET A 14 -4.39 -4.13 18.11
CA MET A 14 -3.61 -5.28 17.65
C MET A 14 -2.15 -5.04 18.04
N HIS A 15 -1.62 -5.79 18.99
CA HIS A 15 -0.19 -5.81 19.30
C HIS A 15 0.53 -6.42 18.11
N THR A 16 0.73 -5.59 17.07
CA THR A 16 1.48 -5.95 15.87
C THR A 16 2.98 -6.07 16.14
N ASP A 17 3.43 -5.63 17.30
CA ASP A 17 4.84 -5.60 17.70
C ASP A 17 5.47 -7.00 17.86
N GLU A 18 4.64 -8.03 18.03
CA GLU A 18 5.12 -9.40 18.31
C GLU A 18 4.94 -10.38 17.16
N THR A 19 4.20 -10.03 16.10
CA THR A 19 3.96 -10.94 14.99
C THR A 19 4.96 -10.68 13.87
N PRO A 20 5.96 -11.56 13.66
CA PRO A 20 6.91 -11.40 12.58
C PRO A 20 6.18 -11.50 11.23
N THR A 21 6.53 -10.61 10.30
CA THR A 21 6.10 -10.69 8.91
C THR A 21 7.19 -11.38 8.09
N TYR A 22 6.86 -11.85 6.89
CA TYR A 22 7.86 -12.32 5.94
C TYR A 22 8.96 -11.26 5.73
N TYR A 23 8.57 -10.01 5.62
CA TYR A 23 9.47 -8.91 5.35
C TYR A 23 10.47 -8.63 6.47
N THR A 24 10.02 -8.67 7.73
CA THR A 24 10.93 -8.49 8.87
C THR A 24 11.86 -9.69 9.08
N ALA A 25 11.39 -10.90 8.74
CA ALA A 25 12.18 -12.13 8.87
C ALA A 25 13.23 -12.28 7.76
N THR A 26 13.07 -11.62 6.61
CA THR A 26 13.94 -11.79 5.43
C THR A 26 14.56 -10.48 4.94
N ARG A 27 14.54 -9.43 5.78
CA ARG A 27 15.14 -8.14 5.44
C ARG A 27 16.65 -8.29 5.20
N LYS A 28 17.15 -7.58 4.19
CA LYS A 28 18.58 -7.59 3.80
C LYS A 28 19.36 -6.39 4.34
N TYR A 29 18.65 -5.34 4.76
CA TYR A 29 19.25 -4.12 5.28
C TYR A 29 19.16 -4.12 6.81
N ASP A 30 20.32 -4.02 7.46
CA ASP A 30 20.41 -3.85 8.91
C ASP A 30 20.55 -2.36 9.23
N LEU A 31 19.46 -1.61 9.00
CA LEU A 31 19.37 -0.19 9.30
C LEU A 31 18.59 0.00 10.59
N SER A 32 19.09 0.91 11.42
CA SER A 32 18.40 1.41 12.60
C SER A 32 18.70 2.91 12.76
N PHE A 33 17.70 3.66 13.14
CA PHE A 33 17.84 5.10 13.34
C PHE A 33 17.55 5.46 14.80
N PRO A 34 18.22 6.49 15.36
CA PRO A 34 18.00 6.87 16.76
C PRO A 34 16.58 7.39 16.98
N SER A 35 16.12 7.38 18.21
CA SER A 35 14.94 8.17 18.59
C SER A 35 15.32 9.65 18.69
N LEU A 36 14.35 10.55 18.39
CA LEU A 36 14.55 11.98 18.56
C LEU A 36 14.78 12.27 20.04
N ASP A 37 15.89 12.98 20.35
CA ASP A 37 16.24 13.45 21.68
C ASP A 37 16.61 14.94 21.58
N GLY A 38 15.85 15.77 22.29
CA GLY A 38 15.95 17.22 22.21
C GLY A 38 15.15 17.90 21.11
N ASP A 39 15.23 19.24 21.11
CA ASP A 39 14.53 20.09 20.16
C ASP A 39 15.45 20.41 18.97
N ILE A 40 14.92 20.21 17.74
CA ILE A 40 15.65 20.46 16.49
C ILE A 40 14.83 21.29 15.52
N GLU A 41 15.50 21.88 14.54
CA GLU A 41 14.87 22.59 13.42
C GLU A 41 15.06 21.85 12.11
N ALA A 42 14.13 22.10 11.16
CA ALA A 42 14.18 21.60 9.80
C ALA A 42 13.43 22.54 8.83
N ASP A 43 13.64 22.38 7.54
CA ASP A 43 12.77 22.97 6.53
C ASP A 43 11.47 22.19 6.41
N VAL A 44 11.55 20.86 6.39
CA VAL A 44 10.40 19.97 6.29
C VAL A 44 10.45 18.90 7.37
N VAL A 45 9.33 18.67 8.05
CA VAL A 45 9.12 17.49 8.91
C VAL A 45 8.07 16.59 8.28
N ILE A 46 8.37 15.29 8.17
CA ILE A 46 7.49 14.25 7.64
C ILE A 46 7.15 13.31 8.78
N VAL A 47 5.87 13.11 9.04
CA VAL A 47 5.39 12.17 10.07
C VAL A 47 4.90 10.91 9.41
N GLY A 48 5.61 9.81 9.65
CA GLY A 48 5.41 8.47 9.08
C GLY A 48 6.60 7.99 8.24
N GLY A 49 7.17 6.85 8.61
CA GLY A 49 8.35 6.22 7.98
C GLY A 49 7.99 5.03 7.07
N GLY A 50 6.79 5.04 6.50
CA GLY A 50 6.40 4.11 5.42
C GLY A 50 6.77 4.62 4.03
N PHE A 51 6.29 3.94 2.98
CA PHE A 51 6.52 4.37 1.60
C PHE A 51 6.20 5.84 1.38
N SER A 52 5.05 6.32 1.84
CA SER A 52 4.64 7.71 1.61
C SER A 52 5.64 8.72 2.18
N GLY A 53 6.13 8.49 3.40
CA GLY A 53 7.09 9.40 4.03
C GLY A 53 8.46 9.35 3.38
N VAL A 54 8.99 8.14 3.14
CA VAL A 54 10.31 7.95 2.54
C VAL A 54 10.33 8.40 1.07
N HIS A 55 9.28 8.08 0.29
CA HIS A 55 9.17 8.55 -1.11
C HIS A 55 9.07 10.07 -1.18
N THR A 56 8.28 10.70 -0.30
CA THR A 56 8.20 12.17 -0.25
C THR A 56 9.55 12.78 0.12
N ALA A 57 10.24 12.22 1.13
CA ALA A 57 11.58 12.67 1.52
C ALA A 57 12.57 12.54 0.37
N LEU A 58 12.53 11.42 -0.37
CA LEU A 58 13.42 11.17 -1.50
C LEU A 58 13.15 12.13 -2.66
N GLU A 59 11.89 12.36 -3.02
CA GLU A 59 11.52 13.35 -4.06
C GLU A 59 11.98 14.76 -3.70
N LEU A 60 11.81 15.17 -2.44
CA LEU A 60 12.28 16.47 -1.96
C LEU A 60 13.81 16.57 -1.99
N ALA A 61 14.49 15.53 -1.54
CA ALA A 61 15.96 15.49 -1.52
C ALA A 61 16.56 15.51 -2.93
N GLU A 62 15.97 14.78 -3.89
CA GLU A 62 16.35 14.82 -5.31
C GLU A 62 16.15 16.19 -5.95
N GLN A 63 15.27 17.04 -5.39
CA GLN A 63 15.03 18.43 -5.78
C GLN A 63 15.85 19.45 -4.94
N GLY A 64 16.78 18.98 -4.11
CA GLY A 64 17.68 19.83 -3.32
C GLY A 64 17.13 20.27 -1.94
N VAL A 65 15.95 19.80 -1.51
CA VAL A 65 15.40 20.05 -0.17
C VAL A 65 15.85 18.93 0.76
N THR A 66 17.03 19.08 1.32
CA THR A 66 17.72 18.05 2.12
C THR A 66 17.59 18.27 3.64
N ASP A 67 17.32 19.52 4.10
CA ASP A 67 17.02 19.78 5.52
C ASP A 67 15.61 19.28 5.87
N THR A 68 15.47 17.96 5.78
CA THR A 68 14.23 17.21 6.01
C THR A 68 14.42 16.24 7.17
N VAL A 69 13.39 16.14 8.01
CA VAL A 69 13.31 15.18 9.12
C VAL A 69 12.15 14.23 8.89
N VAL A 70 12.39 12.92 9.02
CA VAL A 70 11.35 11.89 9.04
C VAL A 70 11.18 11.38 10.45
N LEU A 71 9.96 11.46 11.01
CA LEU A 71 9.59 10.91 12.32
C LEU A 71 8.75 9.65 12.13
N GLU A 72 9.24 8.53 12.61
CA GLU A 72 8.51 7.25 12.61
C GLU A 72 8.17 6.84 14.05
N GLY A 73 6.93 6.44 14.27
CA GLY A 73 6.45 6.08 15.61
C GLY A 73 6.99 4.75 16.13
N ARG A 74 7.42 3.88 15.24
CA ARG A 74 8.01 2.57 15.52
C ARG A 74 9.34 2.42 14.77
N TYR A 75 9.45 1.44 13.89
CA TYR A 75 10.57 1.26 12.98
C TYR A 75 10.11 1.50 11.53
N LEU A 76 11.01 1.83 10.64
CA LEU A 76 10.69 2.08 9.24
C LEU A 76 9.94 0.89 8.61
N GLY A 77 8.83 1.21 7.96
CA GLY A 77 7.99 0.20 7.31
C GLY A 77 7.11 -0.61 8.25
N TYR A 78 6.98 -0.25 9.52
CA TYR A 78 6.10 -0.92 10.49
C TYR A 78 4.66 -1.07 10.01
N GLY A 79 4.13 -0.07 9.31
CA GLY A 79 2.77 -0.04 8.78
C GLY A 79 2.54 -0.93 7.57
N GLY A 80 1.65 -0.48 6.68
CA GLY A 80 1.28 -1.18 5.45
C GLY A 80 2.45 -1.57 4.55
N THR A 81 3.54 -0.81 4.59
CA THR A 81 4.75 -1.06 3.80
C THR A 81 5.41 -2.40 4.13
N GLY A 82 5.52 -2.77 5.39
CA GLY A 82 6.09 -4.07 5.82
C GLY A 82 5.05 -5.17 5.97
N ARG A 83 3.82 -4.98 5.44
CA ARG A 83 2.69 -5.92 5.65
C ARG A 83 1.90 -6.25 4.39
N ASN A 84 2.18 -5.60 3.27
CA ASN A 84 1.49 -5.78 1.98
C ASN A 84 1.90 -7.06 1.24
N GLY A 85 1.33 -7.31 0.05
CA GLY A 85 1.67 -8.46 -0.79
C GLY A 85 2.91 -8.26 -1.68
N GLY A 86 3.48 -7.06 -1.74
CA GLY A 86 4.61 -6.72 -2.63
C GLY A 86 4.22 -6.62 -4.10
N GLN A 87 2.94 -6.41 -4.40
CA GLN A 87 2.41 -6.34 -5.76
C GLN A 87 2.81 -5.03 -6.45
N VAL A 88 3.43 -5.12 -7.62
CA VAL A 88 3.80 -3.98 -8.48
C VAL A 88 2.84 -3.95 -9.66
N MET A 89 1.90 -3.02 -9.63
CA MET A 89 0.80 -2.92 -10.60
C MET A 89 0.83 -1.54 -11.26
N ALA A 90 0.36 -1.47 -12.51
CA ALA A 90 0.03 -0.21 -13.16
C ALA A 90 -1.23 0.41 -12.55
N GLY A 91 -1.37 1.73 -12.64
CA GLY A 91 -2.52 2.48 -12.11
C GLY A 91 -2.21 3.28 -10.85
N ILE A 92 -3.16 4.14 -10.46
CA ILE A 92 -3.04 5.01 -9.27
C ILE A 92 -4.15 4.73 -8.26
N GLY A 93 -5.36 4.42 -8.71
CA GLY A 93 -6.53 4.10 -7.91
C GLY A 93 -7.27 2.89 -8.45
N HIS A 94 -8.31 2.43 -7.73
CA HIS A 94 -9.06 1.23 -8.14
C HIS A 94 -10.14 1.51 -9.17
N ASP A 95 -10.77 2.70 -9.13
CA ASP A 95 -11.91 3.05 -9.97
C ASP A 95 -11.81 4.54 -10.35
N LEU A 96 -11.37 4.79 -11.57
CA LEU A 96 -11.24 6.16 -12.06
C LEU A 96 -12.60 6.81 -12.33
N ASP A 97 -13.65 6.05 -12.62
CA ASP A 97 -14.98 6.60 -12.82
C ASP A 97 -15.53 7.26 -11.53
N ALA A 98 -15.09 6.77 -10.37
CA ALA A 98 -15.47 7.32 -9.07
C ALA A 98 -15.01 8.78 -8.85
N ILE A 99 -13.99 9.23 -9.58
CA ILE A 99 -13.45 10.61 -9.51
C ILE A 99 -13.80 11.47 -10.73
N LYS A 100 -14.53 10.93 -11.68
CA LYS A 100 -14.87 11.60 -12.94
C LYS A 100 -15.59 12.94 -12.73
N ALA A 101 -16.46 13.02 -11.73
CA ALA A 101 -17.17 14.24 -11.39
C ALA A 101 -16.25 15.37 -10.92
N ASP A 102 -15.11 15.03 -10.32
CA ASP A 102 -14.14 15.98 -9.77
C ASP A 102 -13.17 16.50 -10.84
N VAL A 103 -12.76 15.64 -11.77
CA VAL A 103 -11.65 15.92 -12.71
C VAL A 103 -12.08 15.99 -14.19
N GLY A 104 -13.29 15.57 -14.53
CA GLY A 104 -13.80 15.49 -15.90
C GLY A 104 -13.08 14.45 -16.76
N GLU A 105 -13.47 14.35 -18.03
CA GLU A 105 -12.88 13.37 -18.98
C GLU A 105 -11.41 13.65 -19.28
N GLU A 106 -11.00 14.90 -19.38
CA GLU A 106 -9.62 15.28 -19.64
C GLU A 106 -8.71 14.94 -18.45
N GLY A 107 -9.17 15.24 -17.22
CA GLY A 107 -8.47 14.86 -15.99
C GLY A 107 -8.34 13.35 -15.85
N LEU A 108 -9.39 12.57 -16.19
CA LEU A 108 -9.29 11.10 -16.18
C LEU A 108 -8.21 10.60 -17.14
N ARG A 109 -8.16 11.13 -18.38
CA ARG A 109 -7.12 10.77 -19.35
C ARG A 109 -5.73 11.14 -18.85
N ALA A 110 -5.56 12.31 -18.24
CA ALA A 110 -4.30 12.75 -17.66
C ALA A 110 -3.85 11.83 -16.50
N ILE A 111 -4.78 11.43 -15.61
CA ILE A 111 -4.48 10.51 -14.51
C ILE A 111 -4.16 9.10 -15.06
N PHE A 112 -4.92 8.62 -16.03
CA PHE A 112 -4.68 7.32 -16.64
C PHE A 112 -3.30 7.24 -17.33
N ALA A 113 -2.85 8.34 -17.97
CA ALA A 113 -1.52 8.43 -18.57
C ALA A 113 -0.37 8.31 -17.54
N LEU A 114 -0.64 8.49 -16.25
CA LEU A 114 0.35 8.30 -15.18
C LEU A 114 0.47 6.84 -14.71
N SER A 115 -0.37 5.93 -15.22
CA SER A 115 -0.51 4.55 -14.71
C SER A 115 0.79 3.75 -14.69
N ASP A 116 1.65 3.89 -15.70
CA ASP A 116 2.92 3.16 -15.80
C ASP A 116 4.10 3.89 -15.13
N LEU A 117 3.91 5.15 -14.68
CA LEU A 117 5.01 5.93 -14.08
C LEU A 117 5.40 5.41 -12.69
N GLY A 118 4.45 4.93 -11.88
CA GLY A 118 4.77 4.39 -10.57
C GLY A 118 5.72 3.19 -10.64
N PRO A 119 5.42 2.13 -11.41
CA PRO A 119 6.33 1.03 -11.67
C PRO A 119 7.67 1.47 -12.29
N GLN A 120 7.67 2.48 -13.16
CA GLN A 120 8.89 2.99 -13.79
C GLN A 120 9.79 3.69 -12.76
N ILE A 121 9.26 4.63 -11.97
CA ILE A 121 10.01 5.32 -10.90
C ILE A 121 10.63 4.30 -9.95
N MET A 122 9.88 3.26 -9.56
CA MET A 122 10.40 2.19 -8.70
C MET A 122 11.62 1.49 -9.32
N ARG A 123 11.55 1.08 -10.59
CA ARG A 123 12.68 0.44 -11.29
C ARG A 123 13.88 1.36 -11.40
N ASP A 124 13.66 2.63 -11.74
CA ASP A 124 14.72 3.63 -11.85
C ASP A 124 15.43 3.85 -10.51
N ARG A 125 14.69 3.88 -9.40
CA ARG A 125 15.26 3.98 -8.04
C ARG A 125 16.02 2.73 -7.64
N ILE A 126 15.48 1.54 -7.91
CA ILE A 126 16.18 0.27 -7.68
C ILE A 126 17.53 0.29 -8.40
N ALA A 127 17.57 0.71 -9.66
CA ALA A 127 18.79 0.81 -10.43
C ALA A 127 19.73 1.93 -9.94
N LYS A 128 19.19 3.16 -9.74
CA LYS A 128 19.96 4.34 -9.34
C LYS A 128 20.66 4.17 -8.01
N TYR A 129 19.99 3.57 -7.02
CA TYR A 129 20.49 3.41 -5.66
C TYR A 129 20.97 2.00 -5.37
N ASN A 130 21.04 1.14 -6.38
CA ASN A 130 21.47 -0.26 -6.26
C ASN A 130 20.73 -1.01 -5.13
N ILE A 131 19.39 -0.94 -5.15
CA ILE A 131 18.55 -1.52 -4.10
C ILE A 131 18.32 -3.00 -4.34
N ASP A 132 18.68 -3.84 -3.36
CA ASP A 132 18.37 -5.27 -3.40
C ASP A 132 16.95 -5.53 -2.88
N ALA A 133 15.98 -5.27 -3.74
CA ALA A 133 14.54 -5.35 -3.45
C ALA A 133 13.85 -6.61 -3.99
N ASP A 134 14.58 -7.60 -4.51
CA ASP A 134 14.03 -8.83 -5.10
C ASP A 134 12.96 -8.56 -6.19
N PHE A 135 13.13 -7.50 -6.98
CA PHE A 135 12.18 -7.15 -8.01
C PHE A 135 12.12 -8.21 -9.11
N ARG A 136 10.90 -8.61 -9.49
CA ARG A 136 10.62 -9.48 -10.64
C ARG A 136 9.47 -8.92 -11.46
N SER A 137 9.65 -8.90 -12.79
CA SER A 137 8.62 -8.51 -13.74
C SER A 137 7.58 -9.60 -13.96
N GLY A 138 6.39 -9.19 -14.41
CA GLY A 138 5.26 -10.02 -14.74
C GLY A 138 4.15 -9.93 -13.70
N TYR A 139 3.04 -9.28 -14.09
CA TYR A 139 1.83 -9.20 -13.29
C TYR A 139 0.64 -9.77 -14.05
N GLY A 140 -0.06 -10.72 -13.45
CA GLY A 140 -1.24 -11.36 -14.02
C GLY A 140 -2.52 -10.94 -13.29
N TYR A 141 -3.44 -10.30 -14.02
CA TYR A 141 -4.83 -10.12 -13.57
C TYR A 141 -5.62 -11.36 -13.99
N LEU A 142 -6.41 -11.94 -13.08
CA LEU A 142 -7.02 -13.24 -13.26
C LEU A 142 -8.54 -13.17 -13.18
N ALA A 143 -9.23 -13.86 -14.06
CA ALA A 143 -10.68 -13.91 -14.17
C ALA A 143 -11.22 -15.33 -13.90
N TYR A 144 -12.28 -15.39 -13.08
CA TYR A 144 -12.97 -16.65 -12.75
C TYR A 144 -14.13 -16.99 -13.69
N ASN A 145 -14.56 -16.06 -14.53
CA ASN A 145 -15.73 -16.24 -15.39
C ASN A 145 -15.68 -15.32 -16.62
N ALA A 146 -16.53 -15.61 -17.60
CA ALA A 146 -16.60 -14.89 -18.86
C ALA A 146 -16.86 -13.37 -18.72
N ARG A 147 -17.64 -12.93 -17.71
CA ARG A 147 -17.86 -11.50 -17.45
C ARG A 147 -16.55 -10.81 -17.07
N GLN A 148 -15.79 -11.41 -16.17
CA GLN A 148 -14.48 -10.89 -15.75
C GLN A 148 -13.46 -10.97 -16.89
N ALA A 149 -13.50 -12.04 -17.71
CA ALA A 149 -12.68 -12.17 -18.91
C ALA A 149 -12.91 -11.01 -19.90
N LYS A 150 -14.17 -10.61 -20.11
CA LYS A 150 -14.53 -9.44 -20.92
C LYS A 150 -13.93 -8.14 -20.36
N THR A 151 -13.93 -7.97 -19.03
CA THR A 151 -13.28 -6.82 -18.37
C THR A 151 -11.77 -6.82 -18.61
N LEU A 152 -11.09 -7.96 -18.47
CA LEU A 152 -9.65 -8.05 -18.75
C LEU A 152 -9.30 -7.75 -20.20
N ARG A 153 -10.15 -8.13 -21.14
CA ARG A 153 -9.97 -7.82 -22.57
C ARG A 153 -10.13 -6.32 -22.85
N SER A 154 -11.03 -5.64 -22.15
CA SER A 154 -11.14 -4.17 -22.19
C SER A 154 -9.85 -3.52 -21.65
N TRP A 155 -9.34 -3.99 -20.52
CA TRP A 155 -8.09 -3.47 -19.95
C TRP A 155 -6.88 -3.68 -20.86
N GLU A 156 -6.81 -4.81 -21.59
CA GLU A 156 -5.76 -5.01 -22.61
C GLU A 156 -5.76 -3.87 -23.63
N THR A 157 -6.95 -3.53 -24.15
CA THR A 157 -7.11 -2.45 -25.13
C THR A 157 -6.72 -1.10 -24.53
N GLU A 158 -7.15 -0.83 -23.31
CA GLU A 158 -6.83 0.41 -22.60
C GLU A 158 -5.32 0.57 -22.35
N PHE A 159 -4.67 -0.44 -21.77
CA PHE A 159 -3.22 -0.40 -21.53
C PHE A 159 -2.42 -0.26 -22.84
N LYS A 160 -2.81 -0.96 -23.91
CA LYS A 160 -2.17 -0.82 -25.22
C LYS A 160 -2.35 0.59 -25.81
N SER A 161 -3.49 1.24 -25.55
CA SER A 161 -3.75 2.61 -26.02
C SER A 161 -2.85 3.66 -25.36
N LEU A 162 -2.28 3.38 -24.19
CA LEU A 162 -1.30 4.24 -23.51
C LEU A 162 0.10 4.17 -24.12
N GLY A 163 0.33 3.28 -25.09
CA GLY A 163 1.65 3.09 -25.67
C GLY A 163 2.68 2.49 -24.71
N SER A 164 2.24 1.67 -23.75
CA SER A 164 3.14 0.98 -22.82
C SER A 164 4.23 0.24 -23.61
N PRO A 165 5.53 0.40 -23.25
CA PRO A 165 6.62 -0.31 -23.90
C PRO A 165 6.71 -1.79 -23.51
N HIS A 166 5.85 -2.22 -22.59
CA HIS A 166 5.86 -3.58 -22.04
C HIS A 166 4.89 -4.49 -22.76
N GLU A 167 5.21 -5.79 -22.79
CA GLU A 167 4.27 -6.80 -23.26
C GLU A 167 3.00 -6.79 -22.39
N ILE A 168 1.85 -6.70 -23.09
CA ILE A 168 0.52 -6.83 -22.51
C ILE A 168 -0.22 -7.87 -23.33
N ARG A 169 -0.62 -8.98 -22.68
CA ARG A 169 -1.19 -10.14 -23.37
C ARG A 169 -2.38 -10.73 -22.62
N PHE A 170 -3.52 -10.74 -23.30
CA PHE A 170 -4.70 -11.44 -22.83
C PHE A 170 -4.61 -12.94 -23.18
N MET A 171 -5.06 -13.81 -22.28
CA MET A 171 -5.04 -15.26 -22.42
C MET A 171 -6.37 -15.85 -21.92
N GLU A 172 -6.82 -16.94 -22.55
CA GLU A 172 -8.04 -17.67 -22.17
C GLU A 172 -7.81 -19.19 -22.13
N GLY A 173 -8.63 -19.89 -21.36
CA GLY A 173 -8.65 -21.34 -21.30
C GLY A 173 -7.29 -21.93 -20.88
N ARG A 174 -6.78 -22.85 -21.69
CA ARG A 174 -5.52 -23.56 -21.37
C ARG A 174 -4.29 -22.67 -21.35
N ASP A 175 -4.31 -21.54 -22.07
CA ASP A 175 -3.17 -20.63 -22.14
C ASP A 175 -2.91 -19.91 -20.81
N VAL A 176 -3.90 -19.78 -19.94
CA VAL A 176 -3.75 -19.24 -18.59
C VAL A 176 -2.70 -20.02 -17.78
N ARG A 177 -2.57 -21.33 -18.03
CA ARG A 177 -1.59 -22.19 -17.37
C ARG A 177 -0.14 -21.89 -17.75
N GLN A 178 0.10 -21.08 -18.79
CA GLN A 178 1.46 -20.60 -19.12
C GLN A 178 2.00 -19.65 -18.06
N ILE A 179 1.12 -19.05 -17.24
CA ILE A 179 1.53 -18.12 -16.19
C ILE A 179 1.13 -18.56 -14.77
N VAL A 180 0.00 -19.27 -14.61
CA VAL A 180 -0.50 -19.70 -13.31
C VAL A 180 -1.05 -21.12 -13.34
N GLY A 181 -0.59 -21.96 -12.42
CA GLY A 181 -0.96 -23.37 -12.32
C GLY A 181 -2.24 -23.63 -11.50
N SER A 182 -3.32 -22.98 -11.88
CA SER A 182 -4.63 -23.13 -11.25
C SER A 182 -5.73 -23.30 -12.27
N ASP A 183 -6.68 -24.17 -11.99
CA ASP A 183 -7.81 -24.49 -12.88
C ASP A 183 -9.05 -23.64 -12.61
N VAL A 184 -8.99 -22.75 -11.62
CA VAL A 184 -10.13 -21.90 -11.24
C VAL A 184 -10.28 -20.66 -12.12
N TYR A 185 -9.29 -20.35 -12.95
CA TYR A 185 -9.28 -19.15 -13.78
C TYR A 185 -9.57 -19.46 -15.24
N GLU A 186 -10.55 -18.74 -15.81
CA GLU A 186 -10.94 -18.87 -17.21
C GLU A 186 -10.10 -17.98 -18.14
N ALA A 187 -9.61 -16.84 -17.63
CA ALA A 187 -8.79 -15.90 -18.40
C ALA A 187 -7.77 -15.18 -17.53
N ALA A 188 -6.78 -14.62 -18.19
CA ALA A 188 -5.74 -13.77 -17.57
C ALA A 188 -5.32 -12.63 -18.50
N LEU A 189 -4.89 -11.51 -17.90
CA LEU A 189 -4.20 -10.44 -18.57
C LEU A 189 -2.81 -10.30 -17.95
N LEU A 190 -1.78 -10.63 -18.72
CA LEU A 190 -0.39 -10.45 -18.33
C LEU A 190 0.08 -9.05 -18.70
N HIS A 191 0.75 -8.35 -17.76
CA HIS A 191 1.38 -7.06 -17.95
C HIS A 191 2.84 -7.13 -17.47
N MET A 192 3.81 -7.12 -18.39
CA MET A 192 5.22 -7.28 -18.04
C MET A 192 5.86 -6.04 -17.43
N GLY A 193 5.22 -4.89 -17.49
CA GLY A 193 5.61 -3.67 -16.76
C GLY A 193 5.32 -3.73 -15.25
N GLY A 194 4.39 -4.57 -14.83
CA GLY A 194 4.14 -4.90 -13.45
C GLY A 194 5.04 -6.02 -12.92
N GLY A 195 4.74 -6.52 -11.73
CA GLY A 195 5.50 -7.60 -11.10
C GLY A 195 5.37 -7.66 -9.58
N HIS A 196 6.47 -7.95 -8.90
CA HIS A 196 6.50 -7.91 -7.44
C HIS A 196 7.87 -7.49 -6.89
N VAL A 197 7.86 -7.12 -5.61
CA VAL A 197 9.03 -6.61 -4.90
C VAL A 197 9.03 -7.07 -3.44
N HIS A 198 10.20 -7.11 -2.81
CA HIS A 198 10.30 -7.18 -1.36
C HIS A 198 10.14 -5.77 -0.78
N SER A 199 8.92 -5.41 -0.40
CA SER A 199 8.54 -4.03 -0.06
C SER A 199 9.40 -3.40 1.04
N LEU A 200 9.75 -4.15 2.09
CA LEU A 200 10.59 -3.60 3.16
C LEU A 200 12.04 -3.35 2.69
N ASN A 201 12.62 -4.23 1.86
CA ASN A 201 13.94 -4.00 1.30
C ASN A 201 13.96 -2.80 0.34
N LEU A 202 12.91 -2.60 -0.45
CA LEU A 202 12.76 -1.40 -1.27
C LEU A 202 12.78 -0.14 -0.38
N LEU A 203 11.91 -0.10 0.64
CA LEU A 203 11.85 1.02 1.57
C LEU A 203 13.19 1.30 2.26
N LEU A 204 13.83 0.25 2.79
CA LEU A 204 15.10 0.40 3.52
C LEU A 204 16.24 0.82 2.59
N GLY A 205 16.27 0.36 1.34
CA GLY A 205 17.21 0.84 0.33
C GLY A 205 17.02 2.32 0.00
N GLU A 206 15.78 2.77 -0.14
CA GLU A 206 15.46 4.19 -0.34
C GLU A 206 15.77 5.02 0.92
N ALA A 207 15.48 4.50 2.13
CA ALA A 207 15.82 5.15 3.38
C ALA A 207 17.35 5.31 3.56
N LYS A 208 18.11 4.28 3.17
CA LYS A 208 19.58 4.37 3.10
C LYS A 208 20.03 5.48 2.16
N ALA A 209 19.44 5.56 0.97
CA ALA A 209 19.78 6.60 0.01
C ALA A 209 19.51 8.01 0.55
N ILE A 210 18.33 8.26 1.15
CA ILE A 210 18.01 9.60 1.69
C ILE A 210 18.89 9.99 2.86
N SER A 211 19.30 9.03 3.71
CA SER A 211 20.13 9.32 4.87
C SER A 211 21.61 9.47 4.51
N GLU A 212 22.17 8.55 3.71
CA GLU A 212 23.61 8.53 3.42
C GLU A 212 24.03 9.46 2.29
N ILE A 213 23.19 9.62 1.25
CA ILE A 213 23.51 10.45 0.08
C ILE A 213 23.05 11.89 0.27
N TYR A 214 21.86 12.08 0.83
CA TYR A 214 21.24 13.41 0.92
C TYR A 214 21.24 14.01 2.32
N GLY A 215 21.64 13.25 3.35
CA GLY A 215 21.73 13.73 4.72
C GLY A 215 20.38 13.98 5.42
N VAL A 216 19.28 13.39 4.89
CA VAL A 216 17.97 13.45 5.53
C VAL A 216 18.03 12.76 6.88
N ARG A 217 17.54 13.43 7.92
CA ARG A 217 17.53 12.90 9.29
C ARG A 217 16.30 12.04 9.53
N ILE A 218 16.51 10.81 9.95
CA ILE A 218 15.44 9.85 10.25
C ILE A 218 15.47 9.53 11.73
N PHE A 219 14.30 9.52 12.38
CA PHE A 219 14.15 9.14 13.78
C PHE A 219 13.06 8.08 13.92
N GLU A 220 13.43 6.90 14.40
CA GLU A 220 12.52 5.81 14.77
C GLU A 220 12.07 5.95 16.22
N TYR A 221 11.02 5.23 16.62
CA TYR A 221 10.45 5.25 17.98
C TYR A 221 10.16 6.67 18.48
N SER A 222 9.77 7.55 17.55
CA SER A 222 9.54 8.97 17.76
C SER A 222 8.14 9.39 17.32
N PRO A 223 7.09 8.80 17.95
CA PRO A 223 5.71 9.12 17.57
C PRO A 223 5.39 10.58 17.78
N ALA A 224 4.73 11.21 16.80
CA ALA A 224 4.16 12.53 16.97
C ALA A 224 3.01 12.44 17.99
N LEU A 225 3.08 13.24 19.05
CA LEU A 225 2.11 13.27 20.13
C LEU A 225 1.20 14.50 20.07
N GLU A 226 1.73 15.61 19.52
CA GLU A 226 1.05 16.88 19.41
C GLU A 226 1.65 17.69 18.27
N VAL A 227 0.80 18.47 17.59
CA VAL A 227 1.25 19.39 16.54
C VAL A 227 0.68 20.78 16.83
N THR A 228 1.55 21.78 16.80
CA THR A 228 1.18 23.19 16.87
C THR A 228 1.42 23.83 15.50
N TYR A 229 0.37 24.31 14.88
CA TYR A 229 0.40 24.97 13.58
C TYR A 229 0.71 26.47 13.71
N GLY A 230 1.40 27.01 12.72
CA GLY A 230 1.78 28.42 12.62
C GLY A 230 2.71 28.62 11.41
N ASP A 231 3.41 29.76 11.33
CA ASP A 231 4.43 30.04 10.30
C ASP A 231 5.54 28.98 10.33
N ARG A 232 5.89 28.55 11.53
CA ARG A 232 6.65 27.30 11.77
C ARG A 232 5.75 26.33 12.49
N ILE A 233 5.77 25.08 12.06
CA ILE A 233 4.98 24.00 12.65
C ILE A 233 5.87 23.23 13.61
N ARG A 234 5.38 23.02 14.84
CA ARG A 234 6.10 22.25 15.86
C ARG A 234 5.45 20.89 16.05
N VAL A 235 6.20 19.83 15.80
CA VAL A 235 5.79 18.44 16.06
C VAL A 235 6.51 17.96 17.31
N ARG A 236 5.74 17.66 18.36
CA ARG A 236 6.26 17.18 19.66
C ARG A 236 6.25 15.65 19.70
N THR A 237 7.35 15.08 20.18
CA THR A 237 7.50 13.67 20.56
C THR A 237 7.64 13.52 22.07
N ALA A 238 7.93 12.31 22.56
CA ALA A 238 8.11 12.06 23.97
C ALA A 238 9.39 12.71 24.55
N LYS A 239 10.47 12.86 23.73
CA LYS A 239 11.79 13.29 24.19
C LYS A 239 12.29 14.58 23.54
N GLY A 240 11.49 15.20 22.69
CA GLY A 240 11.90 16.40 21.98
C GLY A 240 10.85 16.86 20.98
N SER A 241 11.21 17.84 20.17
CA SER A 241 10.33 18.35 19.11
C SER A 241 11.10 18.73 17.85
N VAL A 242 10.39 18.74 16.72
CA VAL A 242 10.87 19.30 15.46
C VAL A 242 10.08 20.56 15.13
N SER A 243 10.79 21.70 14.95
CA SER A 243 10.23 22.94 14.45
C SER A 243 10.55 23.08 12.96
N ALA A 244 9.55 23.04 12.08
CA ALA A 244 9.77 23.07 10.65
C ALA A 244 8.92 24.12 9.94
N ARG A 245 9.35 24.55 8.74
CA ARG A 245 8.56 25.45 7.89
C ARG A 245 7.38 24.74 7.26
N LYS A 246 7.51 23.44 6.97
CA LYS A 246 6.49 22.62 6.35
C LYS A 246 6.35 21.29 7.06
N LEU A 247 5.12 20.76 7.08
CA LEU A 247 4.79 19.45 7.62
C LEU A 247 4.19 18.58 6.53
N VAL A 248 4.53 17.29 6.54
CA VAL A 248 3.84 16.26 5.73
C VAL A 248 3.31 15.15 6.63
N TRP A 249 2.01 14.94 6.61
CA TRP A 249 1.37 13.79 7.23
C TRP A 249 1.39 12.59 6.28
N ALA A 250 2.07 11.50 6.64
CA ALA A 250 2.24 10.28 5.84
C ALA A 250 1.95 9.01 6.65
N VAL A 251 0.96 9.06 7.53
CA VAL A 251 0.66 8.01 8.52
C VAL A 251 -0.39 6.99 8.08
N ASP A 252 -1.08 7.23 6.97
CA ASP A 252 -2.11 6.36 6.38
C ASP A 252 -3.06 5.78 7.44
N GLY A 253 -3.14 4.45 7.60
CA GLY A 253 -4.01 3.76 8.55
C GLY A 253 -3.68 3.98 10.04
N PHE A 254 -2.56 4.63 10.36
CA PHE A 254 -2.13 4.93 11.73
C PHE A 254 -2.42 6.37 12.16
N ASN A 255 -3.34 7.03 11.48
CA ASN A 255 -3.82 8.35 11.89
C ASN A 255 -4.61 8.25 13.22
N ASN A 256 -3.91 8.36 14.35
CA ASN A 256 -4.42 8.20 15.72
C ASN A 256 -5.25 9.40 16.20
N ARG A 257 -6.02 10.05 15.31
CA ARG A 257 -6.84 11.24 15.59
C ARG A 257 -6.03 12.49 16.00
N ILE A 258 -4.71 12.48 15.81
CA ILE A 258 -3.88 13.67 16.00
C ILE A 258 -4.32 14.74 15.00
N GLU A 259 -4.67 14.30 13.78
CA GLU A 259 -5.27 15.15 12.75
C GLU A 259 -6.70 14.67 12.45
N PRO A 260 -7.70 15.23 13.14
CA PRO A 260 -9.09 14.76 13.03
C PRO A 260 -9.68 14.85 11.63
N GLU A 261 -9.26 15.82 10.82
CA GLU A 261 -9.77 15.98 9.46
C GLU A 261 -9.34 14.81 8.57
N LEU A 262 -8.08 14.43 8.63
CA LEU A 262 -7.56 13.28 7.88
C LEU A 262 -8.22 11.97 8.34
N HIS A 263 -8.42 11.85 9.67
CA HIS A 263 -9.08 10.66 10.23
C HIS A 263 -10.54 10.51 9.78
N ARG A 264 -11.27 11.62 9.58
CA ARG A 264 -12.68 11.57 9.13
C ARG A 264 -12.83 11.15 7.67
N SER A 265 -11.82 11.37 6.83
CA SER A 265 -11.89 11.08 5.39
C SER A 265 -11.49 9.65 5.00
N THR A 266 -11.10 8.82 5.96
CA THR A 266 -10.71 7.43 5.74
C THR A 266 -11.36 6.46 6.73
N ILE A 267 -11.41 5.18 6.34
CA ILE A 267 -11.76 4.06 7.20
C ILE A 267 -10.65 3.00 7.10
N ASN A 268 -10.25 2.45 8.24
CA ASN A 268 -9.30 1.34 8.22
C ASN A 268 -9.96 0.05 7.73
N VAL A 269 -9.32 -0.57 6.75
CA VAL A 269 -9.64 -1.91 6.27
C VAL A 269 -8.43 -2.79 6.55
N TYR A 270 -8.66 -4.00 7.04
CA TYR A 270 -7.61 -4.93 7.41
C TYR A 270 -7.45 -5.99 6.33
N ALA A 271 -6.22 -6.17 5.84
CA ALA A 271 -5.85 -7.25 4.92
C ALA A 271 -4.91 -8.23 5.61
N PHE A 272 -4.94 -9.48 5.16
CA PHE A 272 -4.19 -10.57 5.75
C PHE A 272 -3.34 -11.27 4.70
N ASN A 273 -2.09 -11.55 5.07
CA ASN A 273 -1.12 -12.28 4.27
C ASN A 273 -0.61 -13.48 5.02
N SER A 274 -0.13 -14.46 4.27
CA SER A 274 0.60 -15.60 4.78
C SER A 274 1.73 -15.99 3.82
N VAL A 275 2.68 -16.74 4.34
CA VAL A 275 3.75 -17.32 3.53
C VAL A 275 3.94 -18.77 3.93
N THR A 276 4.12 -19.63 2.94
CA THR A 276 4.37 -21.06 3.14
C THR A 276 5.78 -21.32 3.64
N GLU A 277 6.09 -22.54 4.02
CA GLU A 277 7.45 -23.06 4.03
C GLU A 277 8.07 -22.97 2.62
N PRO A 278 9.40 -23.07 2.46
CA PRO A 278 10.05 -23.15 1.15
C PRO A 278 9.51 -24.33 0.35
N LEU A 279 9.16 -24.09 -0.91
CA LEU A 279 8.58 -25.07 -1.81
C LEU A 279 9.64 -25.68 -2.71
N SER A 280 9.39 -26.90 -3.19
CA SER A 280 10.22 -27.52 -4.22
C SER A 280 10.15 -26.75 -5.53
N GLN A 281 11.18 -26.88 -6.36
CA GLN A 281 11.23 -26.24 -7.68
C GLN A 281 10.03 -26.67 -8.56
N ASP A 282 9.64 -27.94 -8.52
CA ASP A 282 8.49 -28.46 -9.28
C ASP A 282 7.17 -27.78 -8.87
N LEU A 283 6.97 -27.57 -7.56
CA LEU A 283 5.78 -26.85 -7.07
C LEU A 283 5.80 -25.38 -7.50
N ILE A 284 6.96 -24.74 -7.47
CA ILE A 284 7.10 -23.35 -7.90
C ILE A 284 6.79 -23.19 -9.38
N GLU A 285 7.36 -24.03 -10.23
CA GLU A 285 7.11 -24.04 -11.66
C GLU A 285 5.65 -24.36 -11.97
N ARG A 286 5.04 -25.24 -11.18
CA ARG A 286 3.62 -25.51 -11.29
C ARG A 286 2.73 -24.36 -10.89
N ILE A 287 3.05 -23.65 -9.76
CA ILE A 287 2.28 -22.51 -9.26
C ILE A 287 2.41 -21.31 -10.19
N SER A 288 3.64 -20.97 -10.55
CA SER A 288 3.98 -19.73 -11.25
C SER A 288 5.15 -19.96 -12.22
N PRO A 289 4.88 -20.47 -13.42
CA PRO A 289 5.90 -20.75 -14.44
C PRO A 289 6.80 -19.55 -14.76
N ILE A 290 6.25 -18.34 -14.73
CA ILE A 290 6.99 -17.09 -14.98
C ILE A 290 7.48 -16.42 -13.68
N ARG A 291 7.20 -16.99 -12.51
CA ARG A 291 7.50 -16.41 -11.18
C ARG A 291 6.97 -14.97 -11.02
N GLY A 292 5.85 -14.66 -11.66
CA GLY A 292 5.19 -13.37 -11.59
C GLY A 292 4.38 -13.17 -10.30
N ALA A 293 3.71 -12.05 -10.22
CA ALA A 293 2.68 -11.77 -9.22
C ALA A 293 1.30 -11.81 -9.85
N TYR A 294 0.30 -12.13 -9.06
CA TYR A 294 -1.06 -12.31 -9.55
C TYR A 294 -2.08 -11.75 -8.58
N SER A 295 -3.18 -11.23 -9.13
CA SER A 295 -4.41 -11.02 -8.36
C SER A 295 -5.63 -11.37 -9.20
N ASP A 296 -6.67 -11.90 -8.58
CA ASP A 296 -7.96 -11.96 -9.27
C ASP A 296 -8.70 -10.61 -9.18
N ILE A 297 -9.72 -10.43 -10.03
CA ILE A 297 -10.51 -9.20 -10.09
C ILE A 297 -11.88 -9.36 -9.42
N ARG A 298 -12.01 -10.24 -8.43
CA ARG A 298 -13.21 -10.37 -7.60
C ARG A 298 -13.33 -9.23 -6.59
N PRO A 299 -14.52 -8.95 -6.06
CA PRO A 299 -14.70 -7.97 -4.98
C PRO A 299 -13.89 -8.29 -3.70
N ILE A 300 -13.62 -9.58 -3.45
CA ILE A 300 -12.69 -10.06 -2.42
C ILE A 300 -11.57 -10.75 -3.17
N ILE A 301 -10.50 -10.03 -3.40
CA ILE A 301 -9.38 -10.49 -4.20
C ILE A 301 -8.51 -11.49 -3.45
N ASN A 302 -8.06 -12.52 -4.14
CA ASN A 302 -6.86 -13.26 -3.79
C ASN A 302 -5.70 -12.68 -4.58
N TYR A 303 -4.56 -12.53 -3.92
CA TYR A 303 -3.32 -12.11 -4.57
C TYR A 303 -2.15 -12.95 -4.03
N TYR A 304 -1.22 -13.26 -4.90
CA TYR A 304 -0.11 -14.14 -4.53
C TYR A 304 1.09 -13.97 -5.46
N ARG A 305 2.22 -14.45 -4.98
CA ARG A 305 3.49 -14.51 -5.72
C ARG A 305 4.42 -15.53 -5.10
N VAL A 306 5.38 -16.01 -5.86
CA VAL A 306 6.51 -16.79 -5.32
C VAL A 306 7.62 -15.84 -4.91
N THR A 307 8.09 -15.97 -3.68
CA THR A 307 9.19 -15.16 -3.13
C THR A 307 10.55 -15.64 -3.63
N ASN A 308 11.60 -14.85 -3.40
CA ASN A 308 12.96 -15.22 -3.84
C ASN A 308 13.52 -16.45 -3.11
N ASP A 309 13.09 -16.66 -1.87
CA ASP A 309 13.43 -17.84 -1.06
C ASP A 309 12.45 -19.02 -1.26
N ASN A 310 11.77 -19.02 -2.43
CA ASN A 310 10.92 -20.12 -2.90
C ASN A 310 9.69 -20.43 -2.04
N ARG A 311 9.05 -19.43 -1.44
CA ARG A 311 7.81 -19.57 -0.70
C ARG A 311 6.64 -19.00 -1.50
N LEU A 312 5.45 -19.56 -1.32
CA LEU A 312 4.24 -18.92 -1.82
C LEU A 312 3.75 -17.90 -0.78
N MET A 313 3.80 -16.62 -1.12
CA MET A 313 3.09 -15.57 -0.39
C MET A 313 1.67 -15.49 -0.94
N PHE A 314 0.70 -15.60 -0.05
CA PHE A 314 -0.72 -15.57 -0.39
C PHE A 314 -1.46 -14.59 0.52
N GLY A 315 -2.14 -13.64 -0.08
CA GLY A 315 -2.97 -12.67 0.61
C GLY A 315 -4.42 -12.73 0.12
N SER A 316 -5.32 -12.51 1.02
CA SER A 316 -6.76 -12.47 0.74
C SER A 316 -7.51 -11.78 1.86
N SER A 317 -8.79 -11.62 1.63
CA SER A 317 -9.79 -11.05 2.50
C SER A 317 -9.47 -9.67 3.06
N THR A 318 -10.45 -8.83 3.00
CA THR A 318 -10.45 -7.51 3.61
C THR A 318 -11.64 -7.40 4.54
N GLN A 319 -11.43 -6.89 5.74
CA GLN A 319 -12.50 -6.64 6.71
C GLN A 319 -12.33 -5.26 7.36
N VAL A 320 -13.44 -4.63 7.70
CA VAL A 320 -13.46 -3.33 8.38
C VAL A 320 -13.35 -3.48 9.89
N ILE A 321 -13.58 -4.69 10.40
CA ILE A 321 -13.52 -4.97 11.83
C ILE A 321 -12.07 -5.25 12.21
N GLU A 322 -11.56 -4.56 13.21
CA GLU A 322 -10.25 -4.82 13.80
C GLU A 322 -10.26 -6.13 14.62
N ARG A 323 -10.49 -7.22 13.93
CA ARG A 323 -10.46 -8.55 14.54
C ARG A 323 -9.64 -9.49 13.68
N VAL A 324 -8.49 -9.86 14.19
CA VAL A 324 -7.69 -10.92 13.57
C VAL A 324 -8.41 -12.25 13.77
N PRO A 325 -8.56 -13.09 12.75
CA PRO A 325 -9.02 -14.47 12.91
C PRO A 325 -8.19 -15.18 13.98
N THR A 326 -8.83 -15.98 14.84
CA THR A 326 -8.17 -16.69 15.95
C THR A 326 -7.02 -17.58 15.44
N ASP A 327 -7.22 -18.21 14.28
CA ASP A 327 -6.19 -18.95 13.54
C ASP A 327 -6.06 -18.38 12.14
N LEU A 328 -5.21 -17.36 12.01
CA LEU A 328 -4.97 -16.70 10.75
C LEU A 328 -4.27 -17.60 9.72
N LYS A 329 -3.40 -18.52 10.18
CA LYS A 329 -2.72 -19.48 9.31
C LYS A 329 -3.74 -20.42 8.65
N GLN A 330 -4.63 -21.00 9.44
CA GLN A 330 -5.69 -21.88 8.94
C GLN A 330 -6.69 -21.13 8.07
N TRP A 331 -7.00 -19.88 8.40
CA TRP A 331 -7.84 -19.02 7.58
C TRP A 331 -7.29 -18.83 6.17
N ASN A 332 -6.04 -18.36 6.07
CA ASN A 332 -5.38 -18.13 4.78
C ASN A 332 -5.12 -19.46 4.02
N ARG A 333 -4.77 -20.53 4.75
CA ARG A 333 -4.59 -21.86 4.15
C ARG A 333 -5.83 -22.32 3.40
N ARG A 334 -7.02 -22.16 3.97
CA ARG A 334 -8.27 -22.53 3.30
C ARG A 334 -8.44 -21.79 1.97
N LEU A 335 -8.23 -20.47 1.95
CA LEU A 335 -8.35 -19.65 0.74
C LEU A 335 -7.27 -20.01 -0.30
N MET A 336 -6.06 -20.31 0.14
CA MET A 336 -4.99 -20.79 -0.72
C MET A 336 -5.36 -22.13 -1.39
N LEU A 337 -5.95 -23.05 -0.66
CA LEU A 337 -6.35 -24.36 -1.18
C LEU A 337 -7.56 -24.30 -2.14
N GLU A 338 -8.39 -23.25 -2.07
CA GLU A 338 -9.41 -22.99 -3.11
C GLU A 338 -8.77 -22.70 -4.47
N VAL A 339 -7.58 -22.07 -4.49
CA VAL A 339 -6.84 -21.74 -5.71
C VAL A 339 -5.86 -22.84 -6.10
N PHE A 340 -5.18 -23.43 -5.15
CA PHE A 340 -4.14 -24.45 -5.32
C PHE A 340 -4.40 -25.68 -4.47
N PRO A 341 -5.40 -26.53 -4.80
CA PRO A 341 -5.78 -27.68 -3.98
C PRO A 341 -4.65 -28.70 -3.79
N TYR A 342 -3.69 -28.76 -4.69
CA TYR A 342 -2.54 -29.64 -4.60
C TYR A 342 -1.48 -29.21 -3.57
N LEU A 343 -1.67 -28.09 -2.87
CA LEU A 343 -0.80 -27.64 -1.77
C LEU A 343 -1.32 -28.07 -0.39
N HIS A 344 -2.15 -29.13 -0.33
CA HIS A 344 -2.79 -29.60 0.90
C HIS A 344 -1.81 -30.07 1.99
N ASP A 345 -0.59 -30.49 1.64
CA ASP A 345 0.46 -30.87 2.60
C ASP A 345 1.43 -29.74 2.95
N VAL A 346 1.32 -28.59 2.27
CA VAL A 346 2.21 -27.45 2.49
C VAL A 346 1.83 -26.71 3.77
N ARG A 347 2.83 -26.45 4.62
CA ARG A 347 2.65 -25.70 5.86
C ARG A 347 2.71 -24.19 5.65
N ILE A 348 1.88 -23.44 6.40
CA ILE A 348 2.01 -21.98 6.51
C ILE A 348 2.98 -21.66 7.66
N ASP A 349 4.11 -21.03 7.34
CA ASP A 349 5.11 -20.64 8.33
C ASP A 349 4.72 -19.37 9.06
N LEU A 350 4.40 -18.31 8.32
CA LEU A 350 4.03 -17.01 8.87
C LEU A 350 2.68 -16.54 8.33
N ALA A 351 1.93 -15.83 9.18
CA ALA A 351 0.72 -15.14 8.77
C ALA A 351 0.60 -13.83 9.57
N TRP A 352 0.23 -12.76 8.90
CA TRP A 352 0.14 -11.42 9.48
C TRP A 352 -0.97 -10.62 8.83
N GLY A 353 -1.32 -9.50 9.45
CA GLY A 353 -2.26 -8.53 8.89
C GLY A 353 -1.84 -7.12 9.23
N GLY A 354 -2.57 -6.16 8.69
CA GLY A 354 -2.37 -4.76 8.99
C GLY A 354 -3.49 -3.88 8.46
N PRO A 355 -3.67 -2.69 9.06
CA PRO A 355 -4.61 -1.70 8.57
C PRO A 355 -4.08 -1.02 7.31
N MET A 356 -5.01 -0.60 6.47
CA MET A 356 -4.80 0.30 5.35
C MET A 356 -5.92 1.33 5.33
N ALA A 357 -5.59 2.60 5.21
CA ALA A 357 -6.60 3.65 5.07
C ALA A 357 -7.29 3.53 3.71
N THR A 358 -8.61 3.48 3.75
CA THR A 358 -9.47 3.37 2.58
C THR A 358 -10.33 4.61 2.48
N THR A 359 -10.31 5.26 1.33
CA THR A 359 -11.14 6.42 0.99
C THR A 359 -12.46 5.98 0.39
N ARG A 360 -13.42 6.91 0.33
CA ARG A 360 -14.74 6.61 -0.22
C ARG A 360 -14.70 6.30 -1.73
N ASN A 361 -13.85 6.99 -2.48
CA ASN A 361 -13.67 6.84 -3.92
C ASN A 361 -12.54 5.88 -4.31
N LEU A 362 -11.92 5.20 -3.34
CA LEU A 362 -10.80 4.27 -3.53
C LEU A 362 -9.60 4.87 -4.28
N PHE A 363 -9.43 6.19 -4.18
CA PHE A 363 -8.34 6.94 -4.79
C PHE A 363 -7.50 7.60 -3.69
N PRO A 364 -6.15 7.65 -3.81
CA PRO A 364 -5.29 8.27 -2.81
C PRO A 364 -5.57 9.78 -2.71
N GLN A 365 -5.45 10.30 -1.51
CA GLN A 365 -5.68 11.71 -1.19
C GLN A 365 -4.36 12.41 -0.91
N ILE A 366 -4.13 13.55 -1.57
CA ILE A 366 -3.04 14.49 -1.27
C ILE A 366 -3.60 15.91 -1.20
N GLY A 367 -2.86 16.79 -0.56
CA GLY A 367 -3.21 18.21 -0.49
C GLY A 367 -2.55 18.90 0.69
N SER A 368 -3.02 20.12 0.97
CA SER A 368 -2.74 20.85 2.22
C SER A 368 -3.95 20.75 3.15
N LEU A 369 -3.70 20.87 4.46
CA LEU A 369 -4.77 20.95 5.46
C LEU A 369 -5.51 22.29 5.33
N PRO A 370 -6.82 22.32 5.47
CA PRO A 370 -7.59 23.55 5.49
C PRO A 370 -7.07 24.52 6.58
N GLY A 371 -6.88 25.76 6.19
CA GLY A 371 -6.32 26.78 7.07
C GLY A 371 -4.80 26.70 7.31
N HIS A 372 -4.11 25.70 6.77
CA HIS A 372 -2.68 25.48 6.96
C HIS A 372 -1.97 25.15 5.64
N SER A 373 -1.66 26.16 4.83
CA SER A 373 -1.05 26.02 3.51
C SER A 373 0.35 25.39 3.52
N ASN A 374 1.01 25.35 4.68
CA ASN A 374 2.33 24.75 4.90
C ASN A 374 2.25 23.34 5.55
N ALA A 375 1.05 22.81 5.79
CA ALA A 375 0.84 21.45 6.28
C ALA A 375 0.20 20.58 5.19
N PHE A 376 0.96 19.64 4.68
CA PHE A 376 0.58 18.73 3.59
C PHE A 376 0.24 17.36 4.12
N PHE A 377 -0.42 16.54 3.29
CA PHE A 377 -0.71 15.15 3.65
C PHE A 377 -0.77 14.24 2.42
N VAL A 378 -0.59 12.96 2.68
CA VAL A 378 -0.82 11.85 1.75
C VAL A 378 -1.35 10.64 2.49
N GLN A 379 -2.48 10.08 2.02
CA GLN A 379 -3.12 8.92 2.64
C GLN A 379 -4.12 8.22 1.71
N GLY A 380 -4.65 7.08 2.15
CA GLY A 380 -5.86 6.51 1.58
C GLY A 380 -5.65 5.74 0.29
N TYR A 381 -4.57 4.98 0.17
CA TYR A 381 -4.29 4.15 -1.01
C TYR A 381 -5.27 2.97 -1.18
N SER A 382 -6.14 2.72 -0.21
CA SER A 382 -7.21 1.72 -0.30
C SER A 382 -6.72 0.30 -0.65
N GLY A 383 -5.51 -0.07 -0.17
CA GLY A 383 -4.87 -1.35 -0.44
C GLY A 383 -4.01 -1.40 -1.70
N PHE A 384 -3.96 -0.32 -2.47
CA PHE A 384 -3.15 -0.19 -3.68
C PHE A 384 -2.09 0.90 -3.47
N GLY A 385 -1.06 0.63 -2.63
CA GLY A 385 -0.10 1.65 -2.21
C GLY A 385 1.35 1.42 -2.66
N VAL A 386 1.74 0.21 -3.07
CA VAL A 386 3.15 -0.11 -3.36
C VAL A 386 3.70 0.74 -4.51
N THR A 387 3.01 0.76 -5.64
CA THR A 387 3.41 1.52 -6.83
C THR A 387 2.84 2.93 -6.88
N PRO A 388 1.55 3.14 -6.54
CA PRO A 388 1.01 4.50 -6.56
C PRO A 388 1.72 5.47 -5.62
N SER A 389 2.27 5.01 -4.48
CA SER A 389 3.03 5.88 -3.59
C SER A 389 4.26 6.53 -4.27
N GLN A 390 4.88 5.87 -5.23
CA GLN A 390 6.00 6.43 -6.00
C GLN A 390 5.57 7.69 -6.76
N ILE A 391 4.51 7.61 -7.55
CA ILE A 391 4.04 8.74 -8.37
C ILE A 391 3.26 9.78 -7.55
N ILE A 392 2.45 9.36 -6.58
CA ILE A 392 1.65 10.26 -5.75
C ILE A 392 2.55 11.12 -4.85
N CYS A 393 3.61 10.55 -4.27
CA CYS A 393 4.57 11.32 -3.47
C CYS A 393 5.42 12.26 -4.32
N LYS A 394 5.73 11.89 -5.57
CA LYS A 394 6.34 12.81 -6.54
C LYS A 394 5.45 14.02 -6.80
N ILE A 395 4.18 13.81 -7.08
CA ILE A 395 3.20 14.87 -7.30
C ILE A 395 3.01 15.72 -6.04
N LEU A 396 3.01 15.10 -4.85
CA LEU A 396 2.96 15.83 -3.58
C LEU A 396 4.19 16.72 -3.39
N ALA A 397 5.38 16.22 -3.68
CA ALA A 397 6.62 17.01 -3.61
C ALA A 397 6.58 18.22 -4.56
N GLU A 398 6.04 18.05 -5.77
CA GLU A 398 5.78 19.18 -6.68
C GLU A 398 4.87 20.23 -6.04
N GLY A 399 3.83 19.80 -5.32
CA GLY A 399 2.94 20.69 -4.56
C GLY A 399 3.66 21.43 -3.45
N ILE A 400 4.51 20.74 -2.69
CA ILE A 400 5.31 21.30 -1.61
C ILE A 400 6.30 22.35 -2.14
N LEU A 401 6.85 22.17 -3.34
CA LEU A 401 7.83 23.03 -3.97
C LEU A 401 7.25 24.25 -4.73
N GLY A 402 5.95 24.42 -4.76
CA GLY A 402 5.31 25.57 -5.39
C GLY A 402 4.14 25.22 -6.31
N GLY A 403 3.87 23.94 -6.46
CA GLY A 403 2.74 23.42 -7.21
C GLY A 403 3.08 23.07 -8.67
N SER A 404 2.27 22.15 -9.20
CA SER A 404 2.28 21.74 -10.60
C SER A 404 0.84 21.54 -11.07
N GLU A 405 0.65 21.38 -12.37
CA GLU A 405 -0.66 21.05 -12.93
C GLU A 405 -1.16 19.69 -12.40
N ARG A 406 -0.27 18.69 -12.34
CA ARG A 406 -0.59 17.36 -11.76
C ARG A 406 -0.99 17.45 -10.30
N TYR A 407 -0.29 18.27 -9.51
CA TYR A 407 -0.66 18.48 -8.10
C TYR A 407 -2.04 19.13 -7.99
N ARG A 408 -2.32 20.19 -8.79
CA ARG A 408 -3.64 20.84 -8.78
C ARG A 408 -4.74 19.87 -9.17
N LEU A 409 -4.52 19.03 -10.19
CA LEU A 409 -5.48 18.02 -10.64
C LEU A 409 -5.79 17.00 -9.55
N ILE A 410 -4.78 16.37 -8.96
CA ILE A 410 -4.97 15.31 -7.97
C ILE A 410 -5.50 15.86 -6.64
N SER A 411 -5.00 17.02 -6.18
CA SER A 411 -5.44 17.64 -4.92
C SER A 411 -6.86 18.21 -4.99
N ALA A 412 -7.41 18.42 -6.19
CA ALA A 412 -8.79 18.86 -6.39
C ALA A 412 -9.82 17.71 -6.24
N ILE A 413 -9.38 16.45 -6.26
CA ILE A 413 -10.27 15.31 -6.05
C ILE A 413 -10.92 15.39 -4.67
N SER A 414 -12.25 15.28 -4.63
CA SER A 414 -13.03 15.51 -3.42
C SER A 414 -12.67 14.52 -2.31
N ARG A 415 -12.53 15.07 -1.10
CA ARG A 415 -12.30 14.32 0.14
C ARG A 415 -13.61 14.21 0.91
N ALA A 416 -14.43 13.24 0.52
CA ALA A 416 -15.68 13.01 1.21
C ALA A 416 -15.42 12.46 2.62
N GLU A 417 -16.03 13.08 3.64
CA GLU A 417 -16.03 12.50 4.98
C GLU A 417 -16.78 11.17 4.99
N ILE A 418 -16.22 10.21 5.71
CA ILE A 418 -16.85 8.90 5.94
C ILE A 418 -17.78 9.03 7.14
N SER A 419 -19.05 9.15 6.86
CA SER A 419 -20.08 9.30 7.88
C SER A 419 -20.24 8.05 8.75
N GLY A 420 -20.91 8.19 9.89
CA GLY A 420 -21.30 7.04 10.71
C GLY A 420 -22.17 6.03 9.94
N LYS A 421 -22.98 6.49 8.98
CA LYS A 421 -23.75 5.62 8.07
C LYS A 421 -22.85 4.84 7.11
N ASP A 422 -21.78 5.47 6.61
CA ASP A 422 -20.81 4.80 5.73
C ASP A 422 -19.99 3.76 6.52
N ARG A 423 -19.62 4.07 7.77
CA ARG A 423 -18.97 3.11 8.68
C ARG A 423 -19.87 1.91 8.97
N TYR A 424 -21.16 2.14 9.19
CA TYR A 424 -22.15 1.09 9.38
C TYR A 424 -22.36 0.25 8.11
N ARG A 425 -22.42 0.89 6.91
CA ARG A 425 -22.47 0.17 5.63
C ARG A 425 -21.22 -0.66 5.39
N ALA A 426 -20.04 -0.12 5.68
CA ALA A 426 -18.78 -0.86 5.56
C ALA A 426 -18.75 -2.08 6.50
N LEU A 427 -19.29 -1.93 7.71
CA LEU A 427 -19.50 -3.04 8.64
C LEU A 427 -20.48 -4.08 8.06
N LEU A 428 -21.62 -3.66 7.53
CA LEU A 428 -22.59 -4.56 6.88
C LEU A 428 -22.00 -5.26 5.66
N VAL A 429 -21.20 -4.56 4.85
CA VAL A 429 -20.50 -5.16 3.71
C VAL A 429 -19.49 -6.21 4.20
N SER A 430 -18.76 -5.94 5.27
CA SER A 430 -17.83 -6.91 5.86
C SER A 430 -18.55 -8.14 6.43
N LEU A 431 -19.69 -7.94 7.07
CA LEU A 431 -20.56 -9.03 7.53
C LEU A 431 -21.16 -9.80 6.35
N GLY A 432 -21.62 -9.10 5.30
CA GLY A 432 -22.11 -9.71 4.05
C GLY A 432 -21.03 -10.50 3.32
N LYS A 433 -19.81 -9.99 3.27
CA LYS A 433 -18.64 -10.70 2.73
C LYS A 433 -18.34 -11.97 3.53
N ALA A 434 -18.36 -11.89 4.86
CA ALA A 434 -18.17 -13.04 5.73
C ALA A 434 -19.28 -14.09 5.53
N LEU A 435 -20.53 -13.66 5.43
CA LEU A 435 -21.68 -14.54 5.14
C LEU A 435 -21.62 -15.14 3.72
N HIS A 436 -21.19 -14.37 2.72
CA HIS A 436 -21.03 -14.88 1.37
C HIS A 436 -19.87 -15.88 1.26
N GLN A 437 -18.78 -15.69 2.01
CA GLN A 437 -17.72 -16.68 2.15
C GLN A 437 -18.23 -17.97 2.80
N ILE A 438 -19.19 -17.86 3.75
CA ILE A 438 -19.86 -19.00 4.35
C ILE A 438 -20.87 -19.64 3.38
N SER A 439 -21.64 -18.85 2.63
CA SER A 439 -22.66 -19.36 1.70
C SER A 439 -22.08 -19.89 0.38
N GLY A 440 -20.97 -19.36 -0.10
CA GLY A 440 -20.22 -19.94 -1.24
C GLY A 440 -19.74 -21.35 -0.96
N TYR A 441 -19.56 -21.69 0.33
CA TYR A 441 -19.29 -23.06 0.77
C TYR A 441 -20.48 -24.01 0.56
N TRP A 442 -21.72 -23.51 0.52
CA TRP A 442 -22.92 -24.32 0.31
C TRP A 442 -23.31 -24.44 -1.19
N ASN A 443 -22.99 -23.45 -2.00
CA ASN A 443 -23.36 -23.44 -3.45
C ASN A 443 -22.27 -23.99 -4.38
N GLY A 444 -21.08 -24.26 -3.91
CA GLY A 444 -19.99 -24.92 -4.68
C GLY A 444 -20.08 -26.44 -4.72
N ARG A 445 -21.19 -27.03 -4.24
CA ARG A 445 -21.50 -28.48 -4.27
C ARG A 445 -22.71 -28.81 -5.16
N ARG A 446 -22.93 -28.09 -6.24
CA ARG A 446 -23.83 -28.54 -7.31
C ARG A 446 -23.17 -28.37 -8.66
#